data_5c5afc98a021ac7bb67f658817570ef6
#
_entry.id   5c5afc98a021ac7bb67f658817570ef6
#
_cell.length_a   1.000
_cell.length_b   1.000
_cell.length_c   1.000
_cell.angle_alpha   90.00
_cell.angle_beta   90.00
_cell.angle_gamma   90.00
#
_symmetry.space_group_name_H-M   'P 1'
#
loop_
_entity.id
_entity.type
_entity.pdbx_description
1 polymer ?
#
loop_
_entity_poly.entity_id
_entity_poly.type
_entity_poly.pdbx_seq_one_letter_code
_entity_poly.pdbx_strand_id
1 'polypeptide(L)'
;MATTEVNGKVCIDPAYNVTPNDSVYFDGKKVKLIEDKVVYMLNKPEKVITTVSDTHGRKTVMDYINSKFRLTPIGRLDQQTTGLLLLTNDGDLHHYLTHPSHMVAKDYEAIIEGRISDNQRKKLKRGIYIGYKEYGKAEIIKQETLKGRSKVQLRLRQGKKREIRRIFFRLKIKLISLKRIGYSNLKLGNLKVGEYRELNQKEIKSLYKI
;
A
#
# COMPACT_ATOMS: atom_id res chain seq x y z
N MET A 1 0.23 -27.46 24.61
CA MET A 1 0.83 -26.30 23.87
C MET A 1 1.17 -26.77 22.47
N ALA A 2 0.81 -25.97 21.46
CA ALA A 2 1.22 -26.26 20.08
C ALA A 2 2.74 -26.18 19.98
N THR A 3 3.37 -27.17 19.33
CA THR A 3 4.83 -27.27 19.20
C THR A 3 5.22 -27.17 17.74
N THR A 4 6.30 -26.41 17.47
CA THR A 4 6.95 -26.41 16.16
C THR A 4 8.15 -27.33 16.19
N GLU A 5 8.24 -28.26 15.23
CA GLU A 5 9.39 -29.15 15.07
C GLU A 5 10.06 -28.90 13.73
N VAL A 6 11.39 -28.89 13.73
CA VAL A 6 12.23 -28.80 12.53
C VAL A 6 13.14 -30.01 12.50
N ASN A 7 13.05 -30.83 11.44
CA ASN A 7 13.84 -32.07 11.30
C ASN A 7 13.71 -33.02 12.50
N GLY A 8 12.48 -33.14 13.06
CA GLY A 8 12.18 -34.01 14.20
C GLY A 8 12.63 -33.47 15.56
N LYS A 9 13.10 -32.24 15.65
CA LYS A 9 13.47 -31.58 16.94
C LYS A 9 12.56 -30.41 17.20
N VAL A 10 12.10 -30.26 18.46
CA VAL A 10 11.30 -29.10 18.86
C VAL A 10 12.13 -27.83 18.72
N CYS A 11 11.60 -26.86 17.95
CA CYS A 11 12.20 -25.55 17.71
C CYS A 11 11.43 -24.49 18.52
N ILE A 12 12.09 -23.91 19.50
CA ILE A 12 11.54 -22.85 20.37
C ILE A 12 12.04 -21.46 19.98
N ASP A 13 13.01 -21.37 19.07
CA ASP A 13 13.54 -20.10 18.59
C ASP A 13 12.66 -19.55 17.47
N PRO A 14 11.93 -18.43 17.67
CA PRO A 14 11.08 -17.83 16.65
C PRO A 14 11.86 -17.20 15.49
N ALA A 15 13.18 -16.99 15.65
CA ALA A 15 14.08 -16.45 14.62
C ALA A 15 14.82 -17.54 13.83
N TYR A 16 14.54 -18.83 14.09
CA TYR A 16 15.18 -19.93 13.39
C TYR A 16 14.90 -19.88 11.89
N ASN A 17 15.94 -19.81 11.07
CA ASN A 17 15.85 -19.77 9.61
C ASN A 17 15.65 -21.17 9.05
N VAL A 18 14.43 -21.46 8.63
CA VAL A 18 14.06 -22.71 7.94
C VAL A 18 14.47 -22.62 6.47
N THR A 19 15.13 -23.66 5.98
CA THR A 19 15.52 -23.81 4.57
C THR A 19 14.49 -24.66 3.80
N PRO A 20 14.49 -24.62 2.45
CA PRO A 20 13.60 -25.48 1.62
C PRO A 20 13.78 -26.98 1.87
N ASN A 21 14.93 -27.42 2.37
CA ASN A 21 15.23 -28.82 2.63
C ASN A 21 14.77 -29.30 4.03
N ASP A 22 14.35 -28.38 4.88
CA ASP A 22 13.91 -28.72 6.25
C ASP A 22 12.49 -29.29 6.26
N SER A 23 12.28 -30.32 7.05
CA SER A 23 10.95 -30.86 7.36
C SER A 23 10.39 -30.14 8.57
N VAL A 24 9.35 -29.32 8.37
CA VAL A 24 8.70 -28.57 9.44
C VAL A 24 7.35 -29.17 9.77
N TYR A 25 7.09 -29.35 11.07
CA TYR A 25 5.79 -29.75 11.60
C TYR A 25 5.30 -28.72 12.60
N PHE A 26 4.01 -28.44 12.57
CA PHE A 26 3.33 -27.62 13.58
C PHE A 26 2.18 -28.44 14.16
N ASP A 27 2.23 -28.68 15.45
CA ASP A 27 1.25 -29.49 16.15
C ASP A 27 1.02 -30.88 15.48
N GLY A 28 2.12 -31.55 15.16
CA GLY A 28 2.14 -32.86 14.47
C GLY A 28 1.74 -32.84 13.00
N LYS A 29 1.36 -31.68 12.43
CA LYS A 29 0.99 -31.55 11.01
C LYS A 29 2.15 -30.99 10.20
N LYS A 30 2.49 -31.65 9.08
CA LYS A 30 3.55 -31.19 8.18
C LYS A 30 3.16 -29.83 7.58
N VAL A 31 4.03 -28.83 7.75
CA VAL A 31 3.92 -27.53 7.11
C VAL A 31 4.47 -27.64 5.69
N LYS A 32 3.68 -27.24 4.70
CA LYS A 32 4.13 -27.16 3.29
C LYS A 32 4.47 -25.72 2.98
N LEU A 33 5.60 -25.52 2.28
CA LEU A 33 5.91 -24.21 1.69
C LEU A 33 4.82 -23.84 0.67
N ILE A 34 4.38 -22.59 0.72
CA ILE A 34 3.44 -22.07 -0.27
C ILE A 34 4.28 -21.70 -1.50
N GLU A 35 4.21 -22.52 -2.54
CA GLU A 35 4.95 -22.30 -3.80
C GLU A 35 4.29 -21.22 -4.67
N ASP A 36 2.95 -21.13 -4.63
CA ASP A 36 2.19 -20.17 -5.45
C ASP A 36 2.26 -18.76 -4.86
N LYS A 37 3.06 -17.91 -5.48
CA LYS A 37 3.11 -16.46 -5.13
C LYS A 37 2.04 -15.71 -5.90
N VAL A 38 1.16 -15.04 -5.17
CA VAL A 38 0.04 -14.26 -5.74
C VAL A 38 0.10 -12.80 -5.32
N VAL A 39 -0.37 -11.94 -6.20
CA VAL A 39 -0.54 -10.50 -5.92
C VAL A 39 -1.92 -10.07 -6.39
N TYR A 40 -2.69 -9.51 -5.50
CA TYR A 40 -4.00 -8.92 -5.81
C TYR A 40 -3.94 -7.41 -5.82
N MET A 41 -4.68 -6.80 -6.73
CA MET A 41 -4.96 -5.37 -6.76
C MET A 41 -6.41 -5.16 -6.33
N LEU A 42 -6.61 -4.43 -5.25
CA LEU A 42 -7.92 -4.03 -4.74
C LEU A 42 -8.14 -2.53 -5.02
N ASN A 43 -9.31 -2.14 -5.52
CA ASN A 43 -9.76 -0.76 -5.45
C ASN A 43 -10.43 -0.54 -4.08
N LYS A 44 -9.62 -0.19 -3.08
CA LYS A 44 -10.06 -0.05 -1.70
C LYS A 44 -11.18 1.00 -1.55
N PRO A 45 -12.33 0.66 -0.98
CA PRO A 45 -13.38 1.63 -0.66
C PRO A 45 -12.98 2.59 0.47
N GLU A 46 -13.75 3.65 0.62
CA GLU A 46 -13.71 4.51 1.80
C GLU A 46 -14.27 3.79 3.04
N LYS A 47 -13.91 4.24 4.24
CA LYS A 47 -14.31 3.70 5.55
C LYS A 47 -13.82 2.29 5.85
N VAL A 48 -12.97 1.71 5.01
CA VAL A 48 -12.33 0.41 5.18
C VAL A 48 -10.90 0.59 5.67
N ILE A 49 -10.48 -0.16 6.69
CA ILE A 49 -9.13 -0.08 7.25
C ILE A 49 -8.19 -1.07 6.56
N THR A 50 -6.91 -0.67 6.41
CA THR A 50 -5.87 -1.50 5.83
C THR A 50 -5.18 -2.30 6.94
N THR A 51 -5.74 -3.45 7.28
CA THR A 51 -5.20 -4.41 8.24
C THR A 51 -5.65 -5.81 7.87
N VAL A 52 -4.94 -6.81 8.37
CA VAL A 52 -5.28 -8.23 8.21
C VAL A 52 -6.39 -8.64 9.19
N SER A 53 -6.40 -8.03 10.39
CA SER A 53 -7.44 -8.27 11.41
C SER A 53 -7.75 -7.00 12.17
N ASP A 54 -8.96 -6.90 12.72
CA ASP A 54 -9.39 -5.77 13.53
C ASP A 54 -10.14 -6.26 14.77
N THR A 55 -9.74 -5.79 15.93
CA THR A 55 -10.36 -6.17 17.23
C THR A 55 -11.60 -5.36 17.56
N HIS A 56 -11.94 -4.34 16.76
CA HIS A 56 -13.06 -3.42 16.98
C HIS A 56 -14.23 -3.67 16.03
N GLY A 57 -14.22 -4.75 15.25
CA GLY A 57 -15.29 -5.12 14.33
C GLY A 57 -15.45 -4.19 13.11
N ARG A 58 -14.45 -3.37 12.78
CA ARG A 58 -14.49 -2.49 11.61
C ARG A 58 -14.17 -3.29 10.34
N LYS A 59 -14.80 -2.93 9.23
CA LYS A 59 -14.48 -3.54 7.93
C LYS A 59 -13.01 -3.33 7.56
N THR A 60 -12.36 -4.42 7.18
CA THR A 60 -10.96 -4.47 6.75
C THR A 60 -10.86 -4.70 5.25
N VAL A 61 -9.67 -4.54 4.69
CA VAL A 61 -9.41 -4.86 3.27
C VAL A 61 -9.55 -6.36 2.97
N MET A 62 -9.44 -7.21 4.00
CA MET A 62 -9.59 -8.66 3.85
C MET A 62 -11.04 -9.07 3.58
N ASP A 63 -12.02 -8.29 4.03
CA ASP A 63 -13.45 -8.57 3.79
C ASP A 63 -13.86 -8.42 2.31
N TYR A 64 -12.97 -7.91 1.46
CA TYR A 64 -13.19 -7.70 0.03
C TYR A 64 -12.51 -8.74 -0.86
N ILE A 65 -11.64 -9.59 -0.31
CA ILE A 65 -10.83 -10.52 -1.10
C ILE A 65 -11.11 -11.96 -0.65
N ASN A 66 -11.63 -12.77 -1.54
CA ASN A 66 -11.75 -14.21 -1.32
C ASN A 66 -10.48 -14.89 -1.86
N SER A 67 -9.63 -15.36 -0.96
CA SER A 67 -8.36 -16.02 -1.31
C SER A 67 -8.08 -17.19 -0.37
N LYS A 68 -7.59 -18.30 -0.92
CA LYS A 68 -7.08 -19.44 -0.15
C LYS A 68 -5.73 -19.16 0.53
N PHE A 69 -5.06 -18.07 0.14
CA PHE A 69 -3.76 -17.68 0.66
C PHE A 69 -3.91 -16.64 1.78
N ARG A 70 -2.99 -16.70 2.75
CA ARG A 70 -2.84 -15.65 3.76
C ARG A 70 -2.16 -14.44 3.11
N LEU A 71 -2.93 -13.38 2.89
CA LEU A 71 -2.45 -12.17 2.23
C LEU A 71 -2.03 -11.10 3.23
N THR A 72 -1.04 -10.28 2.84
CA THR A 72 -0.59 -9.09 3.56
C THR A 72 -0.70 -7.87 2.64
N PRO A 73 -1.30 -6.74 3.10
CA PRO A 73 -1.35 -5.51 2.31
C PRO A 73 0.04 -4.91 2.10
N ILE A 74 0.39 -4.55 0.87
CA ILE A 74 1.63 -3.84 0.52
C ILE A 74 1.47 -2.36 0.84
N GLY A 75 1.98 -1.96 1.99
CA GLY A 75 1.76 -0.63 2.54
C GLY A 75 0.30 -0.43 3.00
N ARG A 76 -0.06 0.81 3.24
CA ARG A 76 -1.39 1.15 3.76
C ARG A 76 -2.01 2.32 3.05
N LEU A 77 -3.33 2.36 3.03
CA LEU A 77 -4.16 3.53 2.76
C LEU A 77 -4.95 3.87 4.02
N ASP A 78 -5.06 5.16 4.34
CA ASP A 78 -5.92 5.61 5.43
C ASP A 78 -7.38 5.19 5.17
N GLN A 79 -8.18 5.10 6.23
CA GLN A 79 -9.60 4.75 6.16
C GLN A 79 -10.39 5.62 5.15
N GLN A 80 -10.07 6.92 5.09
CA GLN A 80 -10.71 7.92 4.21
C GLN A 80 -10.03 8.01 2.82
N THR A 81 -9.08 7.15 2.50
CA THR A 81 -8.37 7.15 1.21
C THR A 81 -8.79 5.93 0.43
N THR A 82 -9.15 6.14 -0.83
CA THR A 82 -9.63 5.08 -1.72
C THR A 82 -8.56 4.67 -2.73
N GLY A 83 -8.86 3.66 -3.54
CA GLY A 83 -8.07 3.33 -4.72
C GLY A 83 -7.13 2.17 -4.57
N LEU A 84 -6.10 2.13 -5.38
CA LEU A 84 -5.21 1.00 -5.60
C LEU A 84 -4.48 0.57 -4.32
N LEU A 85 -4.77 -0.62 -3.84
CA LEU A 85 -4.03 -1.29 -2.78
C LEU A 85 -3.60 -2.67 -3.31
N LEU A 86 -2.34 -3.01 -3.10
CA LEU A 86 -1.82 -4.35 -3.42
C LEU A 86 -1.84 -5.20 -2.16
N LEU A 87 -2.12 -6.51 -2.33
CA LEU A 87 -2.02 -7.51 -1.27
C LEU A 87 -1.29 -8.74 -1.84
N THR A 88 -0.46 -9.39 -1.03
CA THR A 88 0.35 -10.54 -1.49
C THR A 88 0.63 -11.52 -0.36
N ASN A 89 0.96 -12.76 -0.72
CA ASN A 89 1.59 -13.74 0.15
C ASN A 89 3.12 -13.82 -0.06
N ASP A 90 3.68 -13.01 -1.01
CA ASP A 90 5.11 -12.94 -1.26
C ASP A 90 5.77 -11.91 -0.32
N GLY A 91 6.47 -12.40 0.70
CA GLY A 91 7.19 -11.56 1.68
C GLY A 91 8.32 -10.74 1.05
N ASP A 92 9.04 -11.29 0.07
CA ASP A 92 10.15 -10.61 -0.61
C ASP A 92 9.65 -9.41 -1.41
N LEU A 93 8.56 -9.63 -2.18
CA LEU A 93 7.91 -8.56 -2.93
C LEU A 93 7.33 -7.50 -2.00
N HIS A 94 6.68 -7.92 -0.89
CA HIS A 94 6.17 -7.00 0.11
C HIS A 94 7.28 -6.11 0.66
N HIS A 95 8.40 -6.70 1.11
CA HIS A 95 9.55 -5.97 1.63
C HIS A 95 10.12 -5.02 0.57
N TYR A 96 10.36 -5.50 -0.65
CA TYR A 96 10.89 -4.70 -1.76
C TYR A 96 10.03 -3.46 -2.03
N LEU A 97 8.71 -3.60 -2.09
CA LEU A 97 7.79 -2.50 -2.43
C LEU A 97 7.52 -1.53 -1.27
N THR A 98 7.75 -1.97 -0.02
CA THR A 98 7.47 -1.13 1.16
C THR A 98 8.71 -0.47 1.73
N HIS A 99 9.91 -0.98 1.44
CA HIS A 99 11.13 -0.43 2.00
C HIS A 99 11.39 0.99 1.51
N PRO A 100 11.67 1.96 2.42
CA PRO A 100 11.80 3.38 2.06
C PRO A 100 12.90 3.69 1.05
N SER A 101 14.00 2.90 1.03
CA SER A 101 15.14 3.11 0.11
C SER A 101 14.76 2.94 -1.36
N HIS A 102 13.77 2.12 -1.68
CA HIS A 102 13.37 1.85 -3.06
C HIS A 102 12.52 2.97 -3.67
N MET A 103 12.08 3.96 -2.87
CA MET A 103 11.42 5.17 -3.36
C MET A 103 10.29 4.91 -4.36
N VAL A 104 9.54 3.81 -4.17
CA VAL A 104 8.47 3.37 -5.08
C VAL A 104 7.46 4.47 -5.32
N ALA A 105 7.25 4.83 -6.57
CA ALA A 105 6.32 5.88 -6.96
C ALA A 105 4.86 5.49 -6.66
N LYS A 106 4.11 6.42 -6.10
CA LYS A 106 2.68 6.28 -5.80
C LYS A 106 1.95 7.48 -6.36
N ASP A 107 1.05 7.23 -7.31
CA ASP A 107 0.28 8.27 -7.97
C ASP A 107 -1.09 8.40 -7.32
N TYR A 108 -1.47 9.63 -7.02
CA TYR A 108 -2.74 9.96 -6.39
C TYR A 108 -3.52 10.97 -7.23
N GLU A 109 -4.83 10.87 -7.13
CA GLU A 109 -5.78 11.87 -7.55
C GLU A 109 -6.40 12.50 -6.30
N ALA A 110 -6.28 13.81 -6.17
CA ALA A 110 -6.85 14.58 -5.08
C ALA A 110 -7.87 15.57 -5.62
N ILE A 111 -9.03 15.67 -4.99
CA ILE A 111 -9.96 16.78 -5.19
C ILE A 111 -9.74 17.78 -4.06
N ILE A 112 -9.50 19.04 -4.41
CA ILE A 112 -9.21 20.12 -3.48
C ILE A 112 -10.11 21.32 -3.72
N GLU A 113 -10.33 22.14 -2.71
CA GLU A 113 -10.88 23.50 -2.88
C GLU A 113 -9.79 24.45 -3.39
N GLY A 114 -10.14 25.31 -4.35
CA GLY A 114 -9.21 26.21 -4.99
C GLY A 114 -8.22 25.51 -5.92
N ARG A 115 -7.00 26.04 -5.98
CA ARG A 115 -5.91 25.52 -6.83
C ARG A 115 -4.57 25.59 -6.12
N ILE A 116 -3.62 24.78 -6.54
CA ILE A 116 -2.22 24.87 -6.13
C ILE A 116 -1.53 25.89 -7.04
N SER A 117 -0.97 26.93 -6.46
CA SER A 117 -0.20 27.96 -7.18
C SER A 117 1.20 27.46 -7.55
N ASP A 118 1.87 28.15 -8.48
CA ASP A 118 3.22 27.78 -8.91
C ASP A 118 4.25 27.88 -7.76
N ASN A 119 4.09 28.86 -6.88
CA ASN A 119 4.90 28.95 -5.66
C ASN A 119 4.71 27.74 -4.75
N GLN A 120 3.48 27.27 -4.58
CA GLN A 120 3.19 26.08 -3.79
C GLN A 120 3.73 24.81 -4.47
N ARG A 121 3.67 24.70 -5.81
CA ARG A 121 4.29 23.61 -6.57
C ARG A 121 5.79 23.55 -6.35
N LYS A 122 6.48 24.70 -6.43
CA LYS A 122 7.93 24.80 -6.16
C LYS A 122 8.27 24.36 -4.73
N LYS A 123 7.49 24.78 -3.72
CA LYS A 123 7.65 24.35 -2.33
C LYS A 123 7.46 22.85 -2.18
N LEU A 124 6.44 22.24 -2.80
CA LEU A 124 6.18 20.80 -2.76
C LEU A 124 7.34 19.98 -3.33
N LYS A 125 7.92 20.42 -4.44
CA LYS A 125 9.07 19.74 -5.07
C LYS A 125 10.31 19.78 -4.18
N ARG A 126 10.58 20.92 -3.52
CA ARG A 126 11.71 21.07 -2.58
C ARG A 126 11.50 20.30 -1.27
N GLY A 127 10.28 20.22 -0.82
CA GLY A 127 9.85 19.66 0.45
C GLY A 127 9.27 20.72 1.38
N ILE A 128 8.15 20.38 1.98
CA ILE A 128 7.43 21.23 2.95
C ILE A 128 7.44 20.55 4.31
N TYR A 129 7.71 21.31 5.36
CA TYR A 129 7.64 20.79 6.73
C TYR A 129 6.21 20.38 7.08
N ILE A 130 6.01 19.12 7.44
CA ILE A 130 4.70 18.54 7.71
C ILE A 130 4.49 18.16 9.19
N GLY A 131 5.40 18.57 10.08
CA GLY A 131 5.39 18.26 11.52
C GLY A 131 6.18 16.99 11.84
N TYR A 132 6.40 16.72 13.14
CA TYR A 132 7.15 15.57 13.65
C TYR A 132 8.56 15.44 13.07
N LYS A 133 9.25 16.57 12.85
CA LYS A 133 10.58 16.65 12.20
C LYS A 133 10.61 16.06 10.79
N GLU A 134 9.47 15.99 10.11
CA GLU A 134 9.36 15.43 8.77
C GLU A 134 9.06 16.49 7.70
N TYR A 135 9.59 16.25 6.50
CA TYR A 135 9.32 17.02 5.29
C TYR A 135 8.62 16.14 4.27
N GLY A 136 7.44 16.56 3.78
CA GLY A 136 6.72 15.91 2.70
C GLY A 136 7.14 16.48 1.34
N LYS A 137 7.27 15.59 0.34
CA LYS A 137 7.56 15.96 -1.04
C LYS A 137 6.51 15.37 -1.99
N ALA A 138 6.04 16.19 -2.92
CA ALA A 138 5.14 15.74 -3.96
C ALA A 138 5.42 16.46 -5.27
N GLU A 139 5.26 15.73 -6.36
CA GLU A 139 5.30 16.27 -7.72
C GLU A 139 3.86 16.39 -8.24
N ILE A 140 3.48 17.59 -8.67
CA ILE A 140 2.17 17.80 -9.30
C ILE A 140 2.32 17.48 -10.79
N ILE A 141 1.67 16.40 -11.22
CA ILE A 141 1.70 15.91 -12.61
C ILE A 141 0.70 16.71 -13.46
N LYS A 142 -0.52 16.84 -12.97
CA LYS A 142 -1.62 17.51 -13.67
C LYS A 142 -2.53 18.21 -12.68
N GLN A 143 -3.08 19.36 -13.07
CA GLN A 143 -4.12 20.05 -12.33
C GLN A 143 -5.15 20.61 -13.31
N GLU A 144 -6.39 20.29 -13.08
CA GLU A 144 -7.56 20.80 -13.79
C GLU A 144 -8.46 21.50 -12.78
N THR A 145 -8.79 22.76 -13.04
CA THR A 145 -9.63 23.57 -12.14
C THR A 145 -10.98 23.82 -12.78
N LEU A 146 -12.05 23.55 -12.04
CA LEU A 146 -13.43 23.78 -12.46
C LEU A 146 -14.27 24.22 -11.26
N LYS A 147 -14.98 25.34 -11.40
CA LYS A 147 -15.96 25.84 -10.41
C LYS A 147 -15.43 25.89 -8.97
N GLY A 148 -14.25 26.50 -8.77
CA GLY A 148 -13.66 26.68 -7.43
C GLY A 148 -13.03 25.42 -6.82
N ARG A 149 -12.98 24.30 -7.55
CA ARG A 149 -12.29 23.07 -7.15
C ARG A 149 -11.24 22.67 -8.17
N SER A 150 -10.23 21.95 -7.73
CA SER A 150 -9.26 21.36 -8.65
C SER A 150 -9.17 19.85 -8.44
N LYS A 151 -9.07 19.16 -9.58
CA LYS A 151 -8.62 17.77 -9.66
C LYS A 151 -7.11 17.80 -9.89
N VAL A 152 -6.36 17.25 -8.94
CA VAL A 152 -4.90 17.27 -8.94
C VAL A 152 -4.36 15.85 -8.98
N GLN A 153 -3.54 15.54 -9.98
CA GLN A 153 -2.74 14.32 -10.00
C GLN A 153 -1.37 14.63 -9.44
N LEU A 154 -0.96 13.86 -8.43
CA LEU A 154 0.31 14.06 -7.74
C LEU A 154 1.04 12.75 -7.53
N ARG A 155 2.36 12.77 -7.59
CA ARG A 155 3.25 11.64 -7.35
C ARG A 155 4.05 11.84 -6.09
N LEU A 156 4.07 10.80 -5.25
CA LEU A 156 4.94 10.69 -4.09
C LEU A 156 5.85 9.47 -4.24
N ARG A 157 7.06 9.59 -3.71
CA ARG A 157 8.02 8.47 -3.62
C ARG A 157 8.26 8.02 -2.18
N GLN A 158 8.00 8.90 -1.23
CA GLN A 158 7.99 8.58 0.20
C GLN A 158 6.64 7.94 0.58
N GLY A 159 6.46 7.59 1.82
CA GLY A 159 5.23 6.99 2.31
C GLY A 159 4.99 7.31 3.77
N LYS A 160 5.24 8.57 4.16
CA LYS A 160 5.08 9.03 5.54
C LYS A 160 3.60 8.97 5.96
N LYS A 161 3.37 8.77 7.26
CA LYS A 161 2.02 8.70 7.81
C LYS A 161 1.21 9.95 7.41
N ARG A 162 0.10 9.74 6.70
CA ARG A 162 -0.83 10.78 6.22
C ARG A 162 -0.14 11.93 5.47
N GLU A 163 0.92 11.65 4.73
CA GLU A 163 1.80 12.65 4.11
C GLU A 163 1.03 13.67 3.27
N ILE A 164 0.21 13.23 2.32
CA ILE A 164 -0.57 14.11 1.44
C ILE A 164 -1.53 15.00 2.23
N ARG A 165 -2.23 14.43 3.22
CA ARG A 165 -3.18 15.19 4.05
C ARG A 165 -2.47 16.26 4.87
N ARG A 166 -1.29 15.95 5.40
CA ARG A 166 -0.44 16.90 6.14
C ARG A 166 0.13 17.98 5.24
N ILE A 167 0.51 17.63 4.01
CA ILE A 167 0.95 18.59 2.97
C ILE A 167 -0.17 19.60 2.71
N PHE A 168 -1.36 19.16 2.35
CA PHE A 168 -2.49 20.05 2.04
C PHE A 168 -2.90 20.91 3.24
N PHE A 169 -2.86 20.34 4.44
CA PHE A 169 -3.07 21.10 5.68
C PHE A 169 -2.05 22.25 5.85
N ARG A 170 -0.77 21.99 5.60
CA ARG A 170 0.29 23.01 5.65
C ARG A 170 0.17 24.07 4.56
N LEU A 171 -0.35 23.71 3.42
CA LEU A 171 -0.65 24.66 2.34
C LEU A 171 -1.93 25.47 2.58
N LYS A 172 -2.68 25.17 3.65
CA LYS A 172 -4.01 25.75 3.93
C LYS A 172 -5.01 25.51 2.79
N ILE A 173 -4.90 24.33 2.14
CA ILE A 173 -5.80 23.89 1.08
C ILE A 173 -6.67 22.76 1.61
N LYS A 174 -7.98 22.89 1.48
CA LYS A 174 -8.93 21.86 1.90
C LYS A 174 -8.92 20.70 0.91
N LEU A 175 -8.52 19.54 1.41
CA LEU A 175 -8.58 18.26 0.68
C LEU A 175 -9.97 17.64 0.85
N ILE A 176 -10.70 17.49 -0.25
CA ILE A 176 -12.06 16.92 -0.29
C ILE A 176 -11.99 15.40 -0.38
N SER A 177 -11.25 14.87 -1.36
CA SER A 177 -11.06 13.43 -1.53
C SER A 177 -9.65 13.07 -1.97
N LEU A 178 -9.24 11.83 -1.69
CA LEU A 178 -7.93 11.31 -2.06
C LEU A 178 -8.07 9.86 -2.52
N LYS A 179 -7.60 9.59 -3.74
CA LYS A 179 -7.62 8.27 -4.36
C LYS A 179 -6.24 7.91 -4.88
N ARG A 180 -5.69 6.75 -4.52
CA ARG A 180 -4.47 6.24 -5.14
C ARG A 180 -4.81 5.59 -6.48
N ILE A 181 -4.28 6.14 -7.57
CA ILE A 181 -4.58 5.71 -8.94
C ILE A 181 -3.44 4.91 -9.58
N GLY A 182 -2.24 4.92 -8.96
CA GLY A 182 -1.09 4.18 -9.44
C GLY A 182 -0.14 3.77 -8.33
N TYR A 183 0.60 2.68 -8.54
CA TYR A 183 1.63 2.15 -7.66
C TYR A 183 2.73 1.53 -8.50
N SER A 184 3.98 2.06 -8.42
CA SER A 184 5.04 1.74 -9.38
C SER A 184 4.56 1.93 -10.82
N ASN A 185 4.65 0.91 -11.65
CA ASN A 185 4.19 0.92 -13.04
C ASN A 185 2.72 0.52 -13.21
N LEU A 186 2.05 0.12 -12.13
CA LEU A 186 0.64 -0.28 -12.19
C LEU A 186 -0.29 0.91 -12.12
N LYS A 187 -1.40 0.80 -12.86
CA LYS A 187 -2.52 1.75 -12.83
C LYS A 187 -3.79 1.04 -12.36
N LEU A 188 -4.62 1.75 -11.63
CA LEU A 188 -5.90 1.22 -11.16
C LEU A 188 -6.83 0.84 -12.32
N GLY A 189 -6.77 1.59 -13.43
CA GLY A 189 -7.62 1.36 -14.60
C GLY A 189 -9.11 1.47 -14.27
N ASN A 190 -9.91 0.58 -14.87
CA ASN A 190 -11.36 0.54 -14.76
C ASN A 190 -11.89 -0.34 -13.62
N LEU A 191 -11.00 -0.80 -12.71
CA LEU A 191 -11.41 -1.62 -11.57
C LEU A 191 -12.38 -0.82 -10.68
N LYS A 192 -13.60 -1.32 -10.49
CA LYS A 192 -14.64 -0.62 -9.72
C LYS A 192 -14.30 -0.61 -8.22
N VAL A 193 -14.91 0.32 -7.49
CA VAL A 193 -14.71 0.42 -6.03
C VAL A 193 -15.19 -0.86 -5.34
N GLY A 194 -14.36 -1.44 -4.49
CA GLY A 194 -14.61 -2.71 -3.81
C GLY A 194 -14.26 -3.95 -4.62
N GLU A 195 -13.99 -3.83 -5.91
CA GLU A 195 -13.52 -4.94 -6.74
C GLU A 195 -12.02 -5.17 -6.57
N TYR A 196 -11.62 -6.41 -6.75
CA TYR A 196 -10.21 -6.82 -6.82
C TYR A 196 -9.96 -7.74 -8.02
N ARG A 197 -8.71 -7.84 -8.43
CA ARG A 197 -8.24 -8.80 -9.40
C ARG A 197 -6.83 -9.28 -9.07
N GLU A 198 -6.50 -10.44 -9.53
CA GLU A 198 -5.13 -10.94 -9.49
C GLU A 198 -4.27 -10.25 -10.56
N LEU A 199 -3.00 -10.01 -10.25
CA LEU A 199 -2.04 -9.51 -11.21
C LEU A 199 -1.47 -10.67 -12.05
N ASN A 200 -1.29 -10.43 -13.34
CA ASN A 200 -0.59 -11.39 -14.18
C ASN A 200 0.93 -11.31 -14.00
N GLN A 201 1.66 -12.32 -14.49
CA GLN A 201 3.11 -12.42 -14.34
C GLN A 201 3.89 -11.25 -14.95
N LYS A 202 3.38 -10.62 -16.04
CA LYS A 202 4.02 -9.44 -16.64
C LYS A 202 3.91 -8.23 -15.70
N GLU A 203 2.74 -8.04 -15.07
CA GLU A 203 2.51 -7.00 -14.08
C GLU A 203 3.38 -7.18 -12.84
N ILE A 204 3.46 -8.41 -12.30
CA ILE A 204 4.31 -8.74 -11.15
C ILE A 204 5.79 -8.46 -11.47
N LYS A 205 6.29 -8.92 -12.61
CA LYS A 205 7.67 -8.63 -13.05
C LYS A 205 7.93 -7.13 -13.22
N SER A 206 6.93 -6.34 -13.63
CA SER A 206 7.07 -4.89 -13.77
C SER A 206 7.26 -4.17 -12.43
N LEU A 207 6.80 -4.75 -11.32
CA LEU A 207 6.94 -4.17 -9.98
C LEU A 207 8.40 -4.17 -9.50
N TYR A 208 9.25 -5.07 -9.99
CA TYR A 208 10.68 -5.12 -9.67
C TYR A 208 11.55 -4.17 -10.54
N LYS A 209 10.97 -3.53 -11.56
CA LYS A 209 11.66 -2.57 -12.43
C LYS A 209 11.40 -1.14 -11.92
N ILE A 210 12.11 -0.74 -10.87
CA ILE A 210 12.01 0.62 -10.31
C ILE A 210 13.22 1.44 -10.74
#